data_4c45fe5ac8f7313b81cf47a58ae20298
#
_entry.id   4c45fe5ac8f7313b81cf47a58ae20298
#
_cell.length_a   1.000
_cell.length_b   1.000
_cell.length_c   1.000
_cell.angle_alpha   90.00
_cell.angle_beta   90.00
_cell.angle_gamma   90.00
#
_symmetry.space_group_name_H-M   'P 1'
#
loop_
_entity.id
_entity.type
_entity.pdbx_description
1 polymer ?
#
loop_
_entity_poly.entity_id
_entity_poly.type
_entity_poly.pdbx_seq_one_letter_code
_entity_poly.pdbx_strand_id
1 'polypeptide(L)'
;MKAVVSGYYGFGNTGDEAIALAITRELKKQGIDPVLLSNDPAESARLYGCEAVARMQPLDVGRALLRADLLLSGGGGLLQDKTSSRTLTYYLGVIRMARLLRKPVFVFNQSVGPLSEAGRRQVQRGLRGVQAVVRDRGSQELLGQLGVPARLGGDPALLLRPSAGLERDMATVVIAPRGDVTETLAPLREVTALLRSRGRRVIALSFMPEQDDEAARSLDADEVLSTRDPQLALDTIARSGFVIGVRLHALILAAAAEVPFAGVAYDPKVQGFCDDAGAPVFPVPPDAADLTAHAYERATPDWSAVEDMKFRAMESFAWLRQRGN
;
A
#
# COMPACT_ATOMS: atom_id res chain seq x y z
N MET A 1 -10.87 -12.02 20.15
CA MET A 1 -10.79 -12.67 18.84
C MET A 1 -9.38 -12.51 18.31
N LYS A 2 -8.81 -13.56 17.66
CA LYS A 2 -7.45 -13.52 17.09
C LYS A 2 -7.49 -13.70 15.58
N ALA A 3 -6.79 -12.85 14.82
CA ALA A 3 -6.74 -12.89 13.37
C ALA A 3 -5.31 -13.12 12.87
N VAL A 4 -5.07 -14.15 12.05
CA VAL A 4 -3.83 -14.25 11.27
C VAL A 4 -3.93 -13.32 10.07
N VAL A 5 -2.91 -12.51 9.85
CA VAL A 5 -2.83 -11.55 8.73
C VAL A 5 -1.68 -11.93 7.82
N SER A 6 -2.00 -12.27 6.58
CA SER A 6 -1.02 -12.66 5.55
C SER A 6 -0.84 -11.53 4.55
N GLY A 7 0.39 -11.04 4.38
CA GLY A 7 0.74 -9.96 3.46
C GLY A 7 2.20 -10.01 3.04
N TYR A 8 2.67 -8.96 2.38
CA TYR A 8 4.08 -8.79 1.99
C TYR A 8 4.83 -8.00 3.08
N TYR A 9 4.85 -8.58 4.31
CA TYR A 9 5.36 -7.92 5.50
C TYR A 9 6.75 -8.41 5.91
N GLY A 10 7.55 -7.51 6.50
CA GLY A 10 8.92 -7.81 6.93
C GLY A 10 9.92 -7.87 5.78
N PHE A 11 9.64 -7.21 4.65
CA PHE A 11 10.54 -7.10 3.51
C PHE A 11 11.13 -5.69 3.36
N GLY A 12 10.78 -4.77 4.25
CA GLY A 12 11.27 -3.40 4.24
C GLY A 12 10.70 -2.54 3.11
N ASN A 13 9.58 -2.94 2.49
CA ASN A 13 8.80 -2.07 1.62
C ASN A 13 7.87 -1.22 2.48
N THR A 14 8.22 0.04 2.67
CA THR A 14 7.50 0.99 3.54
C THR A 14 6.00 1.08 3.22
N GLY A 15 5.62 0.87 1.95
CA GLY A 15 4.21 0.85 1.56
C GLY A 15 3.44 -0.35 2.12
N ASP A 16 4.00 -1.56 2.00
CA ASP A 16 3.38 -2.76 2.55
C ASP A 16 3.46 -2.76 4.09
N GLU A 17 4.52 -2.18 4.67
CA GLU A 17 4.63 -1.96 6.11
C GLU A 17 3.59 -0.94 6.61
N ALA A 18 3.22 0.08 5.81
CA ALA A 18 2.14 1.01 6.14
C ALA A 18 0.77 0.29 6.21
N ILE A 19 0.53 -0.64 5.29
CA ILE A 19 -0.67 -1.49 5.32
C ILE A 19 -0.67 -2.36 6.58
N ALA A 20 0.47 -3.00 6.92
CA ALA A 20 0.58 -3.82 8.13
C ALA A 20 0.28 -2.99 9.40
N LEU A 21 0.86 -1.79 9.49
CA LEU A 21 0.64 -0.86 10.59
C LEU A 21 -0.84 -0.46 10.71
N ALA A 22 -1.48 -0.12 9.59
CA ALA A 22 -2.88 0.26 9.56
C ALA A 22 -3.79 -0.91 9.98
N ILE A 23 -3.61 -2.09 9.38
CA ILE A 23 -4.41 -3.27 9.71
C ILE A 23 -4.25 -3.64 11.18
N THR A 24 -3.04 -3.68 11.70
CA THR A 24 -2.80 -4.05 13.11
C THR A 24 -3.41 -3.04 14.08
N ARG A 25 -3.31 -1.74 13.80
CA ARG A 25 -3.93 -0.68 14.62
C ARG A 25 -5.45 -0.78 14.62
N GLU A 26 -6.07 -0.93 13.45
CA GLU A 26 -7.53 -1.00 13.33
C GLU A 26 -8.11 -2.29 13.94
N LEU A 27 -7.44 -3.44 13.79
CA LEU A 27 -7.86 -4.69 14.44
C LEU A 27 -7.81 -4.56 15.96
N LYS A 28 -6.71 -3.99 16.52
CA LYS A 28 -6.58 -3.77 17.96
C LYS A 28 -7.65 -2.84 18.52
N LYS A 29 -8.02 -1.76 17.81
CA LYS A 29 -9.13 -0.88 18.19
C LYS A 29 -10.46 -1.62 18.32
N GLN A 30 -10.61 -2.71 17.55
CA GLN A 30 -11.81 -3.56 17.59
C GLN A 30 -11.73 -4.73 18.58
N GLY A 31 -10.65 -4.81 19.37
CA GLY A 31 -10.43 -5.92 20.31
C GLY A 31 -10.05 -7.23 19.61
N ILE A 32 -9.48 -7.15 18.39
CA ILE A 32 -8.98 -8.30 17.65
C ILE A 32 -7.46 -8.32 17.73
N ASP A 33 -6.89 -9.42 18.21
CA ASP A 33 -5.44 -9.62 18.33
C ASP A 33 -4.86 -10.06 16.98
N PRO A 34 -4.03 -9.23 16.29
CA PRO A 34 -3.40 -9.63 15.05
C PRO A 34 -2.19 -10.52 15.27
N VAL A 35 -2.00 -11.51 14.39
CA VAL A 35 -0.78 -12.30 14.23
C VAL A 35 -0.30 -12.14 12.81
N LEU A 36 0.84 -11.49 12.60
CA LEU A 36 1.37 -11.23 11.26
C LEU A 36 2.18 -12.43 10.75
N LEU A 37 1.95 -12.82 9.50
CA LEU A 37 2.89 -13.67 8.77
C LEU A 37 3.95 -12.78 8.13
N SER A 38 5.18 -12.83 8.63
CA SER A 38 6.26 -11.91 8.27
C SER A 38 7.50 -12.63 7.78
N ASN A 39 8.28 -11.96 6.94
CA ASN A 39 9.62 -12.38 6.54
C ASN A 39 10.65 -12.12 7.65
N ASP A 40 10.43 -11.05 8.43
CA ASP A 40 11.18 -10.73 9.65
C ASP A 40 10.22 -10.62 10.84
N PRO A 41 9.91 -11.73 11.52
CA PRO A 41 8.96 -11.73 12.64
C PRO A 41 9.41 -10.87 13.82
N ALA A 42 10.71 -10.82 14.10
CA ALA A 42 11.22 -10.07 15.24
C ALA A 42 11.03 -8.56 15.05
N GLU A 43 11.40 -8.06 13.87
CA GLU A 43 11.21 -6.65 13.53
C GLU A 43 9.72 -6.28 13.42
N SER A 44 8.90 -7.14 12.79
CA SER A 44 7.46 -6.91 12.70
C SER A 44 6.79 -6.88 14.07
N ALA A 45 7.17 -7.78 14.98
CA ALA A 45 6.64 -7.77 16.34
C ALA A 45 7.01 -6.48 17.09
N ARG A 46 8.24 -6.00 16.93
CA ARG A 46 8.72 -4.73 17.51
C ARG A 46 7.98 -3.53 16.96
N LEU A 47 7.83 -3.43 15.62
CA LEU A 47 7.22 -2.28 14.94
C LEU A 47 5.71 -2.18 15.21
N TYR A 48 5.01 -3.30 15.23
CA TYR A 48 3.54 -3.30 15.32
C TYR A 48 3.01 -3.70 16.70
N GLY A 49 3.89 -4.12 17.61
CA GLY A 49 3.54 -4.53 18.98
C GLY A 49 2.53 -5.69 18.98
N CYS A 50 2.67 -6.66 18.07
CA CYS A 50 1.81 -7.83 17.97
C CYS A 50 2.62 -9.09 17.73
N GLU A 51 1.99 -10.26 17.91
CA GLU A 51 2.62 -11.55 17.54
C GLU A 51 2.95 -11.58 16.06
N ALA A 52 4.15 -12.04 15.70
CA ALA A 52 4.53 -12.28 14.32
C ALA A 52 5.16 -13.67 14.16
N VAL A 53 4.92 -14.31 13.01
CA VAL A 53 5.31 -15.68 12.72
C VAL A 53 6.02 -15.72 11.37
N ALA A 54 7.06 -16.54 11.27
CA ALA A 54 7.83 -16.74 10.06
C ALA A 54 6.94 -17.31 8.93
N ARG A 55 6.70 -16.48 7.90
CA ARG A 55 5.78 -16.79 6.81
C ARG A 55 6.14 -18.04 6.00
N MET A 56 7.42 -18.39 5.93
CA MET A 56 7.93 -19.52 5.15
C MET A 56 8.07 -20.81 5.98
N GLN A 57 7.59 -20.82 7.23
CA GLN A 57 7.59 -22.00 8.10
C GLN A 57 6.17 -22.58 8.19
N PRO A 58 5.81 -23.61 7.38
CA PRO A 58 4.43 -24.12 7.29
C PRO A 58 3.86 -24.60 8.61
N LEU A 59 4.70 -25.18 9.48
CA LEU A 59 4.27 -25.66 10.81
C LEU A 59 3.87 -24.49 11.71
N ASP A 60 4.63 -23.41 11.69
CA ASP A 60 4.35 -22.24 12.53
C ASP A 60 3.14 -21.48 12.01
N VAL A 61 3.01 -21.34 10.68
CA VAL A 61 1.80 -20.82 10.06
C VAL A 61 0.57 -21.65 10.43
N GLY A 62 0.69 -22.99 10.36
CA GLY A 62 -0.37 -23.91 10.75
C GLY A 62 -0.76 -23.77 12.22
N ARG A 63 0.22 -23.68 13.14
CA ARG A 63 -0.03 -23.44 14.57
C ARG A 63 -0.69 -22.09 14.83
N ALA A 64 -0.27 -21.03 14.13
CA ALA A 64 -0.89 -19.71 14.23
C ALA A 64 -2.36 -19.75 13.78
N LEU A 65 -2.64 -20.39 12.63
CA LEU A 65 -4.00 -20.56 12.12
C LEU A 65 -4.88 -21.40 13.06
N LEU A 66 -4.35 -22.47 13.67
CA LEU A 66 -5.12 -23.27 14.63
C LEU A 66 -5.58 -22.43 15.82
N ARG A 67 -4.73 -21.53 16.34
CA ARG A 67 -5.01 -20.66 17.49
C ARG A 67 -5.84 -19.42 17.12
N ALA A 68 -5.98 -19.11 15.84
CA ALA A 68 -6.74 -17.95 15.35
C ALA A 68 -8.22 -18.28 15.10
N ASP A 69 -9.02 -17.26 15.09
CA ASP A 69 -10.45 -17.36 14.75
C ASP A 69 -10.68 -17.21 13.24
N LEU A 70 -9.80 -16.47 12.55
CA LEU A 70 -9.91 -16.22 11.10
C LEU A 70 -8.54 -15.92 10.45
N LEU A 71 -8.51 -15.96 9.11
CA LEU A 71 -7.42 -15.49 8.27
C LEU A 71 -7.86 -14.24 7.49
N LEU A 72 -7.04 -13.19 7.57
CA LEU A 72 -7.06 -12.08 6.63
C LEU A 72 -5.93 -12.26 5.61
N SER A 73 -6.25 -12.45 4.34
CA SER A 73 -5.32 -12.27 3.22
C SER A 73 -5.37 -10.80 2.88
N GLY A 74 -4.47 -9.99 3.46
CA GLY A 74 -4.70 -8.58 3.62
C GLY A 74 -3.63 -7.65 3.10
N GLY A 75 -4.10 -6.64 2.37
CA GLY A 75 -3.35 -5.49 1.88
C GLY A 75 -2.38 -5.80 0.73
N GLY A 76 -1.96 -4.75 0.04
CA GLY A 76 -1.00 -4.84 -1.05
C GLY A 76 -1.51 -5.51 -2.33
N GLY A 77 -0.60 -5.86 -3.22
CA GLY A 77 -0.90 -6.55 -4.48
C GLY A 77 -0.46 -8.01 -4.46
N LEU A 78 -1.16 -8.86 -3.72
CA LEU A 78 -0.70 -10.21 -3.40
C LEU A 78 -1.09 -11.26 -4.43
N LEU A 79 -2.32 -11.18 -4.95
CA LEU A 79 -2.87 -12.15 -5.91
C LEU A 79 -2.56 -11.72 -7.34
N GLN A 80 -1.29 -11.87 -7.74
CA GLN A 80 -0.76 -11.56 -9.07
C GLN A 80 0.34 -12.55 -9.43
N ASP A 81 0.57 -12.78 -10.73
CA ASP A 81 1.61 -13.66 -11.25
C ASP A 81 2.53 -13.01 -12.30
N LYS A 82 2.46 -11.67 -12.44
CA LYS A 82 3.32 -10.88 -13.33
C LYS A 82 4.80 -10.96 -12.93
N THR A 83 5.07 -10.86 -11.62
CA THR A 83 6.44 -10.89 -11.09
C THR A 83 6.93 -12.32 -10.82
N SER A 84 6.06 -13.20 -10.33
CA SER A 84 6.36 -14.59 -10.06
C SER A 84 5.09 -15.42 -9.80
N SER A 85 4.95 -16.54 -10.46
CA SER A 85 3.90 -17.52 -10.16
C SER A 85 4.00 -18.11 -8.74
N ARG A 86 5.21 -18.11 -8.16
CA ARG A 86 5.43 -18.56 -6.77
C ARG A 86 4.72 -17.68 -5.77
N THR A 87 4.63 -16.36 -6.01
CA THR A 87 3.93 -15.41 -5.15
C THR A 87 2.45 -15.77 -5.05
N LEU A 88 1.79 -15.94 -6.18
CA LEU A 88 0.37 -16.34 -6.23
C LEU A 88 0.15 -17.69 -5.54
N THR A 89 1.01 -18.68 -5.81
CA THR A 89 0.95 -20.02 -5.20
C THR A 89 1.08 -19.96 -3.68
N TYR A 90 1.97 -19.12 -3.16
CA TYR A 90 2.15 -18.94 -1.72
C TYR A 90 0.87 -18.42 -1.06
N TYR A 91 0.31 -17.30 -1.53
CA TYR A 91 -0.88 -16.71 -0.90
C TYR A 91 -2.12 -17.59 -1.00
N LEU A 92 -2.33 -18.23 -2.15
CA LEU A 92 -3.40 -19.23 -2.29
C LEU A 92 -3.16 -20.47 -1.42
N GLY A 93 -1.91 -20.83 -1.18
CA GLY A 93 -1.51 -21.91 -0.25
C GLY A 93 -1.91 -21.61 1.19
N VAL A 94 -1.65 -20.40 1.68
CA VAL A 94 -2.07 -19.95 3.03
C VAL A 94 -3.60 -19.96 3.15
N ILE A 95 -4.31 -19.43 2.15
CA ILE A 95 -5.78 -19.47 2.08
C ILE A 95 -6.29 -20.92 2.14
N ARG A 96 -5.69 -21.81 1.35
CA ARG A 96 -6.05 -23.23 1.34
C ARG A 96 -5.82 -23.89 2.70
N MET A 97 -4.70 -23.59 3.37
CA MET A 97 -4.38 -24.11 4.70
C MET A 97 -5.43 -23.67 5.73
N ALA A 98 -5.79 -22.38 5.76
CA ALA A 98 -6.84 -21.89 6.64
C ALA A 98 -8.20 -22.59 6.41
N ARG A 99 -8.58 -22.78 5.15
CA ARG A 99 -9.82 -23.49 4.78
C ARG A 99 -9.81 -24.96 5.20
N LEU A 100 -8.67 -25.66 5.07
CA LEU A 100 -8.53 -27.04 5.55
C LEU A 100 -8.69 -27.11 7.07
N LEU A 101 -8.25 -26.06 7.79
CA LEU A 101 -8.45 -25.91 9.23
C LEU A 101 -9.83 -25.35 9.60
N ARG A 102 -10.74 -25.22 8.61
CA ARG A 102 -12.10 -24.68 8.78
C ARG A 102 -12.14 -23.28 9.36
N LYS A 103 -11.11 -22.45 9.09
CA LYS A 103 -11.08 -21.05 9.51
C LYS A 103 -11.75 -20.17 8.46
N PRO A 104 -12.59 -19.21 8.87
CA PRO A 104 -13.06 -18.15 7.98
C PRO A 104 -11.89 -17.44 7.31
N VAL A 105 -12.03 -17.17 6.01
CA VAL A 105 -10.99 -16.49 5.20
C VAL A 105 -11.60 -15.26 4.53
N PHE A 106 -10.90 -14.16 4.65
CA PHE A 106 -11.23 -12.89 4.00
C PHE A 106 -10.06 -12.43 3.14
N VAL A 107 -10.31 -12.21 1.85
CA VAL A 107 -9.46 -11.35 1.03
C VAL A 107 -9.77 -9.92 1.44
N PHE A 108 -8.76 -9.18 1.93
CA PHE A 108 -9.01 -7.97 2.68
C PHE A 108 -8.23 -6.78 2.15
N ASN A 109 -8.93 -5.86 1.47
CA ASN A 109 -8.39 -4.59 0.96
C ASN A 109 -7.11 -4.73 0.14
N GLN A 110 -7.03 -5.74 -0.72
CA GLN A 110 -5.87 -5.93 -1.61
C GLN A 110 -6.22 -5.69 -3.07
N SER A 111 -5.21 -5.44 -3.89
CA SER A 111 -5.32 -5.49 -5.34
C SER A 111 -5.15 -6.91 -5.85
N VAL A 112 -5.90 -7.26 -6.88
CA VAL A 112 -5.82 -8.54 -7.59
C VAL A 112 -5.41 -8.30 -9.03
N GLY A 113 -4.42 -9.07 -9.50
CA GLY A 113 -3.89 -8.96 -10.85
C GLY A 113 -2.69 -8.00 -10.98
N PRO A 114 -2.09 -7.94 -12.19
CA PRO A 114 -2.48 -8.69 -13.37
C PRO A 114 -2.28 -10.20 -13.23
N LEU A 115 -3.09 -10.97 -13.96
CA LEU A 115 -3.09 -12.44 -13.92
C LEU A 115 -2.97 -13.02 -15.33
N SER A 116 -2.10 -14.00 -15.49
CA SER A 116 -2.11 -14.90 -16.66
C SER A 116 -3.40 -15.73 -16.68
N GLU A 117 -3.68 -16.41 -17.81
CA GLU A 117 -4.81 -17.34 -17.89
C GLU A 117 -4.72 -18.46 -16.85
N ALA A 118 -3.51 -18.93 -16.55
CA ALA A 118 -3.31 -19.93 -15.50
C ALA A 118 -3.59 -19.34 -14.11
N GLY A 119 -3.12 -18.11 -13.85
CA GLY A 119 -3.37 -17.37 -12.61
C GLY A 119 -4.87 -17.09 -12.40
N ARG A 120 -5.59 -16.68 -13.47
CA ARG A 120 -7.06 -16.48 -13.40
C ARG A 120 -7.77 -17.74 -12.94
N ARG A 121 -7.42 -18.90 -13.52
CA ARG A 121 -8.00 -20.19 -13.09
C ARG A 121 -7.63 -20.57 -11.65
N GLN A 122 -6.40 -20.26 -11.21
CA GLN A 122 -5.97 -20.52 -9.83
C GLN A 122 -6.73 -19.63 -8.82
N VAL A 123 -6.86 -18.34 -9.10
CA VAL A 123 -7.61 -17.39 -8.27
C VAL A 123 -9.08 -17.78 -8.19
N GLN A 124 -9.73 -18.07 -9.33
CA GLN A 124 -11.13 -18.50 -9.37
C GLN A 124 -11.38 -19.73 -8.49
N ARG A 125 -10.52 -20.75 -8.56
CA ARG A 125 -10.63 -21.96 -7.74
C ARG A 125 -10.32 -21.71 -6.28
N GLY A 126 -9.24 -20.95 -6.00
CA GLY A 126 -8.74 -20.67 -4.65
C GLY A 126 -9.70 -19.79 -3.83
N LEU A 127 -10.36 -18.85 -4.49
CA LEU A 127 -11.30 -17.91 -3.85
C LEU A 127 -12.77 -18.34 -3.91
N ARG A 128 -13.08 -19.51 -4.43
CA ARG A 128 -14.48 -19.98 -4.46
C ARG A 128 -15.07 -20.05 -3.05
N GLY A 129 -16.11 -19.25 -2.79
CA GLY A 129 -16.75 -19.13 -1.47
C GLY A 129 -15.94 -18.34 -0.42
N VAL A 130 -14.84 -17.69 -0.82
CA VAL A 130 -14.10 -16.77 0.02
C VAL A 130 -14.74 -15.37 -0.06
N GLN A 131 -14.85 -14.71 1.06
CA GLN A 131 -15.34 -13.33 1.09
C GLN A 131 -14.22 -12.38 0.69
N ALA A 132 -14.52 -11.43 -0.20
CA ALA A 132 -13.52 -10.51 -0.73
C ALA A 132 -13.95 -9.05 -0.59
N VAL A 133 -13.02 -8.24 -0.09
CA VAL A 133 -13.01 -6.78 -0.19
C VAL A 133 -11.71 -6.40 -0.89
N VAL A 134 -11.79 -5.62 -1.95
CA VAL A 134 -10.64 -5.15 -2.71
C VAL A 134 -10.51 -3.64 -2.61
N ARG A 135 -9.30 -3.11 -2.81
CA ARG A 135 -9.05 -1.67 -2.62
C ARG A 135 -9.27 -0.83 -3.87
N ASP A 136 -9.41 -1.44 -5.05
CA ASP A 136 -9.51 -0.76 -6.33
C ASP A 136 -10.57 -1.40 -7.25
N ARG A 137 -11.12 -0.59 -8.17
CA ARG A 137 -12.18 -0.99 -9.11
C ARG A 137 -11.72 -2.07 -10.09
N GLY A 138 -10.47 -1.96 -10.58
CA GLY A 138 -9.92 -2.95 -11.52
C GLY A 138 -9.85 -4.35 -10.91
N SER A 139 -9.50 -4.45 -9.63
CA SER A 139 -9.55 -5.71 -8.88
C SER A 139 -10.97 -6.23 -8.69
N GLN A 140 -11.92 -5.35 -8.43
CA GLN A 140 -13.33 -5.71 -8.29
C GLN A 140 -13.89 -6.28 -9.60
N GLU A 141 -13.64 -5.60 -10.71
CA GLU A 141 -14.05 -6.04 -12.05
C GLU A 141 -13.43 -7.38 -12.43
N LEU A 142 -12.11 -7.53 -12.19
CA LEU A 142 -11.40 -8.78 -12.46
C LEU A 142 -11.99 -9.94 -11.67
N LEU A 143 -12.24 -9.77 -10.37
CA LEU A 143 -12.86 -10.82 -9.56
C LEU A 143 -14.29 -11.11 -10.01
N GLY A 144 -15.06 -10.10 -10.40
CA GLY A 144 -16.40 -10.25 -10.99
C GLY A 144 -16.36 -11.11 -12.26
N GLN A 145 -15.41 -10.87 -13.17
CA GLN A 145 -15.20 -11.69 -14.37
C GLN A 145 -14.85 -13.16 -14.05
N LEU A 146 -14.22 -13.40 -12.90
CA LEU A 146 -13.88 -14.74 -12.42
C LEU A 146 -15.02 -15.40 -11.64
N GLY A 147 -16.19 -14.74 -11.49
CA GLY A 147 -17.30 -15.22 -10.70
C GLY A 147 -17.05 -15.22 -9.19
N VAL A 148 -16.15 -14.38 -8.71
CA VAL A 148 -15.85 -14.16 -7.28
C VAL A 148 -16.41 -12.79 -6.87
N PRO A 149 -17.55 -12.76 -6.13
CA PRO A 149 -18.11 -11.50 -5.66
C PRO A 149 -17.14 -10.77 -4.74
N ALA A 150 -16.89 -9.49 -5.03
CA ALA A 150 -16.03 -8.64 -4.22
C ALA A 150 -16.69 -7.29 -3.93
N ARG A 151 -16.50 -6.79 -2.71
CA ARG A 151 -16.86 -5.42 -2.33
C ARG A 151 -15.71 -4.49 -2.64
N LEU A 152 -16.03 -3.26 -3.01
CA LEU A 152 -15.02 -2.19 -3.08
C LEU A 152 -14.83 -1.62 -1.67
N GLY A 153 -13.64 -1.72 -1.17
CA GLY A 153 -13.15 -1.10 0.06
C GLY A 153 -12.22 0.08 -0.25
N GLY A 154 -11.11 0.16 0.47
CA GLY A 154 -10.05 1.16 0.26
C GLY A 154 -8.73 0.64 0.80
N ASP A 155 -7.63 1.30 0.48
CA ASP A 155 -6.34 0.93 1.05
C ASP A 155 -6.31 1.20 2.56
N PRO A 156 -5.93 0.23 3.41
CA PRO A 156 -5.89 0.43 4.86
C PRO A 156 -4.96 1.57 5.29
N ALA A 157 -3.88 1.83 4.53
CA ALA A 157 -2.93 2.90 4.85
C ALA A 157 -3.56 4.30 4.80
N LEU A 158 -4.70 4.49 4.12
CA LEU A 158 -5.50 5.72 4.18
C LEU A 158 -6.00 6.07 5.59
N LEU A 159 -6.07 5.09 6.50
CA LEU A 159 -6.52 5.28 7.88
C LEU A 159 -5.39 5.66 8.84
N LEU A 160 -4.16 5.68 8.38
CA LEU A 160 -3.03 6.14 9.18
C LEU A 160 -3.14 7.64 9.45
N ARG A 161 -2.63 8.05 10.59
CA ARG A 161 -2.60 9.46 11.00
C ARG A 161 -1.17 9.88 11.28
N PRO A 162 -0.77 11.08 10.83
CA PRO A 162 0.49 11.67 11.23
C PRO A 162 0.59 11.83 12.76
N SER A 163 1.81 11.89 13.26
CA SER A 163 2.09 12.19 14.65
C SER A 163 1.53 13.58 15.01
N ALA A 164 1.12 13.74 16.27
CA ALA A 164 0.57 15.04 16.72
C ALA A 164 1.66 16.13 16.76
N GLY A 165 1.25 17.37 16.53
CA GLY A 165 2.14 18.54 16.66
C GLY A 165 3.14 18.74 15.51
N LEU A 166 2.92 18.09 14.36
CA LEU A 166 3.74 18.35 13.18
C LEU A 166 3.37 19.67 12.51
N GLU A 167 4.36 20.51 12.28
CA GLU A 167 4.20 21.72 11.48
C GLU A 167 4.47 21.39 10.00
N ARG A 168 3.59 21.87 9.12
CA ARG A 168 3.69 21.69 7.67
C ARG A 168 4.49 22.84 7.06
N ASP A 169 5.59 22.51 6.41
CA ASP A 169 6.34 23.44 5.56
C ASP A 169 5.80 23.42 4.12
N MET A 170 5.06 24.44 3.77
CA MET A 170 4.44 24.56 2.43
C MET A 170 5.47 24.77 1.30
N ALA A 171 6.73 25.07 1.63
CA ALA A 171 7.80 25.17 0.64
C ALA A 171 8.48 23.84 0.34
N THR A 172 8.26 22.82 1.18
CA THR A 172 8.85 21.49 0.98
C THR A 172 8.01 20.63 0.04
N VAL A 173 8.67 19.99 -0.93
CA VAL A 173 8.09 18.98 -1.85
C VAL A 173 8.78 17.64 -1.59
N VAL A 174 8.01 16.58 -1.40
CA VAL A 174 8.52 15.21 -1.33
C VAL A 174 8.41 14.54 -2.70
N ILE A 175 9.50 13.95 -3.18
CA ILE A 175 9.52 13.12 -4.39
C ILE A 175 9.85 11.68 -3.98
N ALA A 176 8.94 10.74 -4.29
CA ALA A 176 9.14 9.32 -4.02
C ALA A 176 9.39 8.57 -5.34
N PRO A 177 10.65 8.43 -5.75
CA PRO A 177 11.02 7.72 -6.98
C PRO A 177 10.86 6.21 -6.81
N ARG A 178 10.99 5.50 -7.92
CA ARG A 178 11.05 4.05 -7.96
C ARG A 178 12.23 3.59 -8.81
N GLY A 179 13.15 2.84 -8.23
CA GLY A 179 14.44 2.54 -8.84
C GLY A 179 14.37 1.67 -10.10
N ASP A 180 13.35 0.82 -10.23
CA ASP A 180 13.14 -0.01 -11.42
C ASP A 180 12.35 0.67 -12.56
N VAL A 181 12.01 1.96 -12.41
CA VAL A 181 11.34 2.79 -13.44
C VAL A 181 12.30 3.89 -13.88
N THR A 182 13.37 3.49 -14.56
CA THR A 182 14.51 4.36 -14.89
C THR A 182 14.16 5.54 -15.78
N GLU A 183 13.13 5.41 -16.62
CA GLU A 183 12.63 6.44 -17.52
C GLU A 183 12.10 7.68 -16.77
N THR A 184 11.80 7.56 -15.47
CA THR A 184 11.34 8.68 -14.65
C THR A 184 12.48 9.49 -14.04
N LEU A 185 13.70 8.93 -13.94
CA LEU A 185 14.78 9.53 -13.15
C LEU A 185 15.30 10.85 -13.72
N ALA A 186 15.51 10.93 -15.04
CA ALA A 186 15.97 12.16 -15.67
C ALA A 186 14.90 13.29 -15.57
N PRO A 187 13.62 13.06 -15.92
CA PRO A 187 12.56 14.05 -15.68
C PRO A 187 12.42 14.47 -14.22
N LEU A 188 12.47 13.54 -13.27
CA LEU A 188 12.35 13.89 -11.85
C LEU A 188 13.54 14.69 -11.32
N ARG A 189 14.76 14.47 -11.84
CA ARG A 189 15.90 15.32 -11.55
C ARG A 189 15.71 16.74 -12.09
N GLU A 190 15.17 16.87 -13.29
CA GLU A 190 14.81 18.17 -13.86
C GLU A 190 13.74 18.88 -13.01
N VAL A 191 12.67 18.17 -12.60
CA VAL A 191 11.68 18.69 -11.65
C VAL A 191 12.33 19.19 -10.37
N THR A 192 13.27 18.41 -9.80
CA THR A 192 14.00 18.80 -8.60
C THR A 192 14.75 20.12 -8.82
N ALA A 193 15.49 20.25 -9.92
CA ALA A 193 16.23 21.46 -10.26
C ALA A 193 15.31 22.68 -10.45
N LEU A 194 14.19 22.49 -11.14
CA LEU A 194 13.19 23.54 -11.37
C LEU A 194 12.51 24.00 -10.07
N LEU A 195 12.15 23.07 -9.19
CA LEU A 195 11.57 23.40 -7.87
C LEU A 195 12.57 24.17 -6.99
N ARG A 196 13.82 23.71 -6.93
CA ARG A 196 14.89 24.38 -6.15
C ARG A 196 15.20 25.78 -6.69
N SER A 197 15.22 25.96 -8.01
CA SER A 197 15.43 27.29 -8.63
C SER A 197 14.32 28.30 -8.27
N ARG A 198 13.14 27.79 -7.87
CA ARG A 198 12.00 28.60 -7.42
C ARG A 198 11.88 28.67 -5.88
N GLY A 199 12.95 28.31 -5.14
CA GLY A 199 13.00 28.40 -3.69
C GLY A 199 12.24 27.30 -2.94
N ARG A 200 11.91 26.18 -3.61
CA ARG A 200 11.31 25.00 -2.93
C ARG A 200 12.44 24.12 -2.39
N ARG A 201 12.21 23.54 -1.21
CA ARG A 201 13.02 22.47 -0.68
C ARG A 201 12.50 21.13 -1.20
N VAL A 202 13.39 20.24 -1.61
CA VAL A 202 13.02 18.92 -2.13
C VAL A 202 13.60 17.82 -1.25
N ILE A 203 12.74 16.89 -0.81
CA ILE A 203 13.12 15.67 -0.10
C ILE A 203 12.87 14.49 -1.02
N ALA A 204 13.90 13.71 -1.35
CA ALA A 204 13.76 12.44 -2.03
C ALA A 204 13.51 11.33 -1.02
N LEU A 205 12.33 10.71 -1.06
CA LEU A 205 11.89 9.70 -0.09
C LEU A 205 11.93 8.29 -0.70
N SER A 206 12.86 7.46 -0.23
CA SER A 206 12.98 6.06 -0.62
C SER A 206 12.01 5.19 0.19
N PHE A 207 11.15 4.46 -0.49
CA PHE A 207 10.15 3.56 0.09
C PHE A 207 10.62 2.10 0.18
N MET A 208 11.65 1.75 -0.56
CA MET A 208 12.27 0.42 -0.53
C MET A 208 13.77 0.57 -0.69
N PRO A 209 14.52 0.68 0.41
CA PRO A 209 15.95 1.05 0.40
C PRO A 209 16.78 0.28 -0.64
N GLU A 210 16.59 -1.04 -0.75
CA GLU A 210 17.35 -1.89 -1.68
C GLU A 210 17.09 -1.59 -3.16
N GLN A 211 15.96 -0.94 -3.49
CA GLN A 211 15.56 -0.62 -4.87
C GLN A 211 15.61 0.87 -5.17
N ASP A 212 15.23 1.72 -4.20
CA ASP A 212 14.94 3.12 -4.46
C ASP A 212 16.06 4.07 -4.02
N ASP A 213 16.99 3.64 -3.17
CA ASP A 213 18.02 4.53 -2.59
C ASP A 213 18.91 5.17 -3.65
N GLU A 214 19.33 4.40 -4.65
CA GLU A 214 20.15 4.93 -5.74
C GLU A 214 19.34 5.93 -6.59
N ALA A 215 18.10 5.61 -6.89
CA ALA A 215 17.19 6.51 -7.59
C ALA A 215 16.96 7.81 -6.80
N ALA A 216 16.71 7.71 -5.49
CA ALA A 216 16.52 8.88 -4.64
C ALA A 216 17.76 9.79 -4.59
N ARG A 217 18.97 9.20 -4.46
CA ARG A 217 20.22 9.97 -4.51
C ARG A 217 20.47 10.64 -5.87
N SER A 218 20.03 10.02 -6.98
CA SER A 218 20.22 10.55 -8.33
C SER A 218 19.37 11.79 -8.64
N LEU A 219 18.41 12.15 -7.77
CA LEU A 219 17.54 13.30 -7.98
C LEU A 219 18.18 14.63 -7.59
N ASP A 220 19.36 14.66 -6.98
CA ASP A 220 20.04 15.87 -6.49
C ASP A 220 19.14 16.73 -5.56
N ALA A 221 18.32 16.06 -4.73
CA ALA A 221 17.43 16.68 -3.75
C ALA A 221 18.22 17.31 -2.58
N ASP A 222 17.58 18.23 -1.85
CA ASP A 222 18.20 18.85 -0.66
C ASP A 222 18.39 17.85 0.48
N GLU A 223 17.56 16.82 0.52
CA GLU A 223 17.63 15.73 1.50
C GLU A 223 17.22 14.42 0.85
N VAL A 224 17.89 13.33 1.22
CA VAL A 224 17.48 11.96 0.87
C VAL A 224 17.13 11.24 2.15
N LEU A 225 15.86 10.84 2.29
CA LEU A 225 15.39 10.03 3.40
C LEU A 225 15.12 8.61 2.90
N SER A 226 15.84 7.64 3.45
CA SER A 226 15.62 6.23 3.24
C SER A 226 15.04 5.62 4.52
N THR A 227 13.87 4.99 4.43
CA THR A 227 13.22 4.45 5.64
C THR A 227 12.44 3.18 5.33
N ARG A 228 12.35 2.32 6.34
CA ARG A 228 11.44 1.17 6.40
C ARG A 228 10.30 1.38 7.43
N ASP A 229 10.36 2.51 8.13
CA ASP A 229 9.35 2.89 9.11
C ASP A 229 8.21 3.67 8.43
N PRO A 230 7.00 3.10 8.34
CA PRO A 230 5.88 3.75 7.68
C PRO A 230 5.38 4.99 8.43
N GLN A 231 5.57 5.08 9.75
CA GLN A 231 5.18 6.27 10.49
C GLN A 231 6.14 7.43 10.19
N LEU A 232 7.45 7.16 10.08
CA LEU A 232 8.43 8.18 9.70
C LEU A 232 8.16 8.69 8.27
N ALA A 233 7.85 7.79 7.32
CA ALA A 233 7.49 8.20 5.97
C ALA A 233 6.22 9.06 5.94
N LEU A 234 5.18 8.68 6.69
CA LEU A 234 3.94 9.45 6.83
C LEU A 234 4.19 10.82 7.44
N ASP A 235 5.00 10.89 8.50
CA ASP A 235 5.30 12.15 9.20
C ASP A 235 6.14 13.09 8.33
N THR A 236 7.06 12.55 7.52
CA THR A 236 7.82 13.32 6.53
C THR A 236 6.90 13.90 5.46
N ILE A 237 5.99 13.10 4.92
CA ILE A 237 4.97 13.54 3.98
C ILE A 237 4.07 14.62 4.61
N ALA A 238 3.59 14.40 5.82
CA ALA A 238 2.69 15.32 6.52
C ALA A 238 3.30 16.72 6.75
N ARG A 239 4.63 16.79 6.85
CA ARG A 239 5.38 18.06 6.98
C ARG A 239 5.62 18.76 5.65
N SER A 240 5.28 18.17 4.51
CA SER A 240 5.48 18.76 3.19
C SER A 240 4.24 19.48 2.66
N GLY A 241 4.45 20.36 1.70
CA GLY A 241 3.36 21.08 1.00
C GLY A 241 2.84 20.34 -0.23
N PHE A 242 3.61 19.38 -0.79
CA PHE A 242 3.24 18.61 -1.97
C PHE A 242 4.02 17.30 -2.07
N VAL A 243 3.41 16.28 -2.69
CA VAL A 243 4.05 14.97 -2.95
C VAL A 243 3.99 14.61 -4.43
N ILE A 244 5.13 14.21 -5.00
CA ILE A 244 5.22 13.57 -6.32
C ILE A 244 5.55 12.10 -6.09
N GLY A 245 4.67 11.20 -6.49
CA GLY A 245 4.84 9.77 -6.25
C GLY A 245 4.91 8.93 -7.52
N VAL A 246 6.05 8.24 -7.73
CA VAL A 246 6.12 7.04 -8.58
C VAL A 246 5.68 5.84 -7.75
N ARG A 247 6.03 5.80 -6.46
CA ARG A 247 5.55 4.81 -5.51
C ARG A 247 4.10 5.11 -5.10
N LEU A 248 3.19 4.14 -5.35
CA LEU A 248 1.76 4.25 -5.02
C LEU A 248 1.52 4.66 -3.55
N HIS A 249 2.25 4.04 -2.61
CA HIS A 249 2.02 4.33 -1.19
C HIS A 249 2.49 5.71 -0.74
N ALA A 250 3.36 6.39 -1.50
CA ALA A 250 3.64 7.80 -1.25
C ALA A 250 2.39 8.66 -1.46
N LEU A 251 1.61 8.36 -2.50
CA LEU A 251 0.34 9.04 -2.80
C LEU A 251 -0.74 8.69 -1.78
N ILE A 252 -0.84 7.41 -1.38
CA ILE A 252 -1.78 6.96 -0.36
C ILE A 252 -1.49 7.62 1.00
N LEU A 253 -0.22 7.71 1.39
CA LEU A 253 0.17 8.40 2.63
C LEU A 253 -0.02 9.92 2.53
N ALA A 254 0.16 10.52 1.34
CA ALA A 254 -0.18 11.92 1.10
C ALA A 254 -1.69 12.17 1.28
N ALA A 255 -2.53 11.30 0.71
CA ALA A 255 -3.97 11.34 0.89
C ALA A 255 -4.37 11.14 2.36
N ALA A 256 -3.72 10.22 3.09
CA ALA A 256 -3.95 10.00 4.52
C ALA A 256 -3.60 11.24 5.36
N ALA A 257 -2.51 11.93 5.01
CA ALA A 257 -2.03 13.15 5.68
C ALA A 257 -2.67 14.45 5.16
N GLU A 258 -3.60 14.37 4.19
CA GLU A 258 -4.23 15.54 3.55
C GLU A 258 -3.20 16.50 2.94
N VAL A 259 -2.16 15.95 2.31
CA VAL A 259 -1.17 16.68 1.53
C VAL A 259 -1.50 16.55 0.04
N PRO A 260 -1.56 17.65 -0.73
CA PRO A 260 -1.74 17.59 -2.17
C PRO A 260 -0.66 16.74 -2.86
N PHE A 261 -1.05 16.04 -3.92
CA PHE A 261 -0.13 15.12 -4.59
C PHE A 261 -0.41 14.98 -6.09
N ALA A 262 0.62 14.52 -6.80
CA ALA A 262 0.53 14.08 -8.19
C ALA A 262 1.21 12.73 -8.37
N GLY A 263 0.60 11.85 -9.16
CA GLY A 263 1.14 10.54 -9.49
C GLY A 263 1.93 10.51 -10.80
N VAL A 264 2.94 9.61 -10.88
CA VAL A 264 3.59 9.24 -12.15
C VAL A 264 3.26 7.77 -12.42
N ALA A 265 2.38 7.52 -13.40
CA ALA A 265 1.73 6.23 -13.60
C ALA A 265 2.56 5.27 -14.44
N TYR A 266 3.48 4.56 -13.82
CA TYR A 266 4.20 3.42 -14.41
C TYR A 266 3.39 2.11 -14.35
N ASP A 267 2.36 2.06 -13.52
CA ASP A 267 1.52 0.87 -13.26
C ASP A 267 0.04 1.31 -13.19
N PRO A 268 -0.90 0.52 -13.70
CA PRO A 268 -2.33 0.84 -13.64
C PRO A 268 -2.89 1.15 -12.24
N LYS A 269 -2.23 0.66 -11.18
CA LYS A 269 -2.65 0.95 -9.80
C LYS A 269 -2.39 2.40 -9.39
N VAL A 270 -1.32 3.02 -9.92
CA VAL A 270 -1.04 4.45 -9.68
C VAL A 270 -2.07 5.29 -10.42
N GLN A 271 -2.31 4.97 -11.70
CA GLN A 271 -3.35 5.62 -12.50
C GLN A 271 -4.70 5.53 -11.79
N GLY A 272 -5.15 4.31 -11.47
CA GLY A 272 -6.46 4.09 -10.86
C GLY A 272 -6.64 4.77 -9.50
N PHE A 273 -5.58 4.84 -8.69
CA PHE A 273 -5.64 5.57 -7.42
C PHE A 273 -5.78 7.09 -7.65
N CYS A 274 -5.03 7.67 -8.57
CA CYS A 274 -5.14 9.09 -8.90
C CYS A 274 -6.49 9.43 -9.52
N ASP A 275 -7.00 8.58 -10.42
CA ASP A 275 -8.33 8.75 -11.03
C ASP A 275 -9.43 8.70 -9.95
N ASP A 276 -9.38 7.71 -9.04
CA ASP A 276 -10.34 7.59 -7.93
C ASP A 276 -10.25 8.76 -6.94
N ALA A 277 -9.06 9.36 -6.78
CA ALA A 277 -8.84 10.52 -5.92
C ALA A 277 -9.04 11.87 -6.63
N GLY A 278 -9.31 11.89 -7.93
CA GLY A 278 -9.37 13.13 -8.72
C GLY A 278 -8.06 13.93 -8.70
N ALA A 279 -6.91 13.22 -8.59
CA ALA A 279 -5.59 13.82 -8.49
C ALA A 279 -4.89 13.88 -9.85
N PRO A 280 -3.98 14.87 -10.08
CA PRO A 280 -3.15 14.89 -11.27
C PRO A 280 -2.32 13.62 -11.41
N VAL A 281 -2.26 13.10 -12.65
CA VAL A 281 -1.46 11.92 -12.98
C VAL A 281 -0.75 12.11 -14.31
N PHE A 282 0.52 11.71 -14.35
CA PHE A 282 1.42 11.89 -15.48
C PHE A 282 1.85 10.54 -16.04
N PRO A 283 2.04 10.42 -17.35
CA PRO A 283 2.59 9.21 -17.97
C PRO A 283 4.07 9.04 -17.66
N VAL A 284 4.64 7.92 -18.06
CA VAL A 284 6.09 7.67 -18.03
C VAL A 284 6.64 7.75 -19.46
N PRO A 285 7.68 8.58 -19.72
CA PRO A 285 8.24 9.60 -18.82
C PRO A 285 7.28 10.79 -18.62
N PRO A 286 7.29 11.44 -17.44
CA PRO A 286 6.49 12.65 -17.22
C PRO A 286 7.11 13.87 -17.89
N ASP A 287 6.29 14.85 -18.28
CA ASP A 287 6.78 16.18 -18.63
C ASP A 287 7.22 16.93 -17.38
N ALA A 288 8.49 17.32 -17.32
CA ALA A 288 9.08 17.93 -16.13
C ALA A 288 8.53 19.33 -15.85
N ALA A 289 8.25 20.12 -16.89
CA ALA A 289 7.75 21.48 -16.73
C ALA A 289 6.31 21.48 -16.21
N ASP A 290 5.46 20.62 -16.77
CA ASP A 290 4.06 20.48 -16.39
C ASP A 290 3.95 19.89 -14.96
N LEU A 291 4.69 18.84 -14.64
CA LEU A 291 4.73 18.27 -13.29
C LEU A 291 5.23 19.30 -12.25
N THR A 292 6.24 20.12 -12.61
CA THR A 292 6.73 21.19 -11.74
C THR A 292 5.66 22.26 -11.52
N ALA A 293 4.89 22.63 -12.54
CA ALA A 293 3.80 23.61 -12.42
C ALA A 293 2.74 23.11 -11.42
N HIS A 294 2.29 21.87 -11.57
CA HIS A 294 1.32 21.26 -10.64
C HIS A 294 1.85 21.20 -9.19
N ALA A 295 3.13 20.86 -8.99
CA ALA A 295 3.75 20.85 -7.67
C ALA A 295 3.91 22.27 -7.08
N TYR A 296 4.22 23.26 -7.91
CA TYR A 296 4.37 24.64 -7.49
C TYR A 296 3.04 25.27 -7.08
N GLU A 297 2.00 25.02 -7.86
CA GLU A 297 0.62 25.47 -7.63
C GLU A 297 -0.09 24.64 -6.54
N ARG A 298 0.48 23.50 -6.18
CA ARG A 298 -0.10 22.53 -5.26
C ARG A 298 -1.48 22.08 -5.70
N ALA A 299 -1.57 21.58 -6.93
CA ALA A 299 -2.79 21.02 -7.48
C ALA A 299 -3.37 19.97 -6.53
N THR A 300 -4.60 20.16 -6.10
CA THR A 300 -5.24 19.31 -5.09
C THR A 300 -6.02 18.16 -5.71
N PRO A 301 -6.07 16.99 -5.07
CA PRO A 301 -7.05 15.96 -5.40
C PRO A 301 -8.48 16.43 -5.05
N ASP A 302 -9.45 15.65 -5.44
CA ASP A 302 -10.81 15.79 -4.91
C ASP A 302 -10.85 15.20 -3.48
N TRP A 303 -10.79 16.07 -2.47
CA TRP A 303 -10.79 15.65 -1.09
C TRP A 303 -12.08 14.92 -0.68
N SER A 304 -13.22 15.18 -1.32
CA SER A 304 -14.46 14.42 -1.09
C SER A 304 -14.29 12.97 -1.55
N ALA A 305 -13.68 12.76 -2.71
CA ALA A 305 -13.38 11.41 -3.20
C ALA A 305 -12.38 10.68 -2.29
N VAL A 306 -11.35 11.39 -1.79
CA VAL A 306 -10.39 10.83 -0.81
C VAL A 306 -11.10 10.41 0.49
N GLU A 307 -12.01 11.23 1.02
CA GLU A 307 -12.79 10.89 2.21
C GLU A 307 -13.70 9.67 1.98
N ASP A 308 -14.31 9.56 0.80
CA ASP A 308 -15.06 8.35 0.42
C ASP A 308 -14.18 7.10 0.38
N MET A 309 -12.93 7.22 -0.08
CA MET A 309 -11.96 6.11 -0.06
C MET A 309 -11.58 5.72 1.38
N LYS A 310 -11.34 6.69 2.27
CA LYS A 310 -11.09 6.46 3.70
C LYS A 310 -12.29 5.80 4.36
N PHE A 311 -13.50 6.27 4.07
CA PHE A 311 -14.73 5.70 4.60
C PHE A 311 -14.89 4.23 4.18
N ARG A 312 -14.70 3.89 2.90
CA ARG A 312 -14.75 2.49 2.43
C ARG A 312 -13.69 1.61 3.09
N ALA A 313 -12.47 2.16 3.31
CA ALA A 313 -11.43 1.44 4.05
C ALA A 313 -11.87 1.11 5.49
N MET A 314 -12.46 2.08 6.18
CA MET A 314 -12.98 1.90 7.55
C MET A 314 -14.16 0.91 7.59
N GLU A 315 -15.11 1.02 6.67
CA GLU A 315 -16.26 0.10 6.56
C GLU A 315 -15.83 -1.36 6.33
N SER A 316 -14.67 -1.59 5.70
CA SER A 316 -14.13 -2.93 5.54
C SER A 316 -13.84 -3.60 6.88
N PHE A 317 -13.35 -2.85 7.87
CA PHE A 317 -13.12 -3.36 9.23
C PHE A 317 -14.42 -3.57 10.01
N ALA A 318 -15.40 -2.67 9.85
CA ALA A 318 -16.73 -2.84 10.45
C ALA A 318 -17.44 -4.10 9.92
N TRP A 319 -17.34 -4.34 8.62
CA TRP A 319 -17.87 -5.54 7.98
C TRP A 319 -17.22 -6.84 8.49
N LEU A 320 -15.90 -6.82 8.72
CA LEU A 320 -15.19 -7.98 9.27
C LEU A 320 -15.74 -8.37 10.65
N ARG A 321 -16.02 -7.40 11.51
CA ARG A 321 -16.57 -7.62 12.85
C ARG A 321 -17.94 -8.29 12.81
N GLN A 322 -18.80 -7.90 11.87
CA GLN A 322 -20.17 -8.48 11.74
C GLN A 322 -20.16 -9.94 11.29
N ARG A 323 -19.09 -10.42 10.70
CA ARG A 323 -18.95 -11.75 10.11
C ARG A 323 -18.06 -12.69 10.92
N GLY A 324 -17.30 -12.16 11.86
CA GLY A 324 -16.44 -12.93 12.77
C GLY A 324 -17.16 -13.42 14.05
N ASN A 325 -18.36 -12.94 14.26
CA ASN A 325 -19.33 -13.43 15.26
C ASN A 325 -20.32 -14.41 14.59
#